data_2b0619d801517de85e74cf501e8d8f71
#
_entry.id   2b0619d801517de85e74cf501e8d8f71
#
_cell.length_a   1.000
_cell.length_b   1.000
_cell.length_c   1.000
_cell.angle_alpha   90.00
_cell.angle_beta   90.00
_cell.angle_gamma   90.00
#
_symmetry.space_group_name_H-M   'P 1'
#
loop_
_entity.id
_entity.type
_entity.pdbx_description
1 polymer ?
#
loop_
_entity_poly.entity_id
_entity_poly.type
_entity_poly.pdbx_seq_one_letter_code
_entity_poly.pdbx_strand_id
1 'polypeptide(L)'
;MSREYSENVLVQNSAGNLLQNVLGWEVVLAYNSEKLGPDGTLGRTSYGEVLLTRYFRQALLRLNPWLTPNQLDEVQKKFTAHVSTASLMQINEEKYFLLRDGIPVTVKRPDGRTEIRSAAVIDFKNPENNHFLAVKEMKIHSQLYRRRTDIVGFVNGIPLLFIELKKPTVDVQNAYIDNYRDYLDTIPQLFYYNAFLMLSNGLEAKVGTLGSKYEFFHEWKRLKESDAGSVELETMLRGICEKKTFLDLLENFILYDYSGGCTTKILARNHQYLGVNEAVSAYENRKLKDGRLGVFWHTQGSGKSYSMVFLAQKIRRKFVGSPTIVVLTDRDELNRQISDTFENCGLLGKTKASQFIASSGTDLVKKLRGNPSFVFTLIQKFNLPKEPPIYPDHDILILSDEAHRSQYGIFADNMMHLLPTASRIGFTGTPLLADDHITERTFGGYLSVYDFKRAVEDGATVPLYYENRADTVSYTHLRAH
;
A
#
# COMPACT_ATOMS: atom_id res chain seq x y z
N MET A 1 -36.49 8.51 21.19
CA MET A 1 -36.44 8.01 19.80
C MET A 1 -36.00 6.56 19.84
N SER A 2 -36.67 5.67 19.13
CA SER A 2 -36.21 4.29 19.05
C SER A 2 -34.83 4.27 18.38
N ARG A 3 -33.95 3.37 18.78
CA ARG A 3 -32.57 3.23 18.28
C ARG A 3 -32.50 3.07 16.75
N GLU A 4 -33.52 2.50 16.14
CA GLU A 4 -33.61 2.26 14.69
C GLU A 4 -33.63 3.54 13.83
N TYR A 5 -33.89 4.68 14.43
CA TYR A 5 -33.98 5.96 13.74
C TYR A 5 -32.89 6.96 14.10
N SER A 6 -31.84 6.53 14.81
CA SER A 6 -30.69 7.43 15.02
C SER A 6 -29.84 7.53 13.75
N GLU A 7 -29.36 8.73 13.40
CA GLU A 7 -28.54 8.99 12.21
C GLU A 7 -27.28 8.10 12.16
N ASN A 8 -26.67 7.80 13.33
CA ASN A 8 -25.54 6.88 13.42
C ASN A 8 -25.92 5.46 12.96
N VAL A 9 -27.10 4.97 13.37
CA VAL A 9 -27.59 3.64 12.96
C VAL A 9 -27.88 3.60 11.46
N LEU A 10 -28.34 4.70 10.87
CA LEU A 10 -28.55 4.79 9.42
C LEU A 10 -27.23 4.68 8.64
N VAL A 11 -26.19 5.43 9.03
CA VAL A 11 -24.86 5.35 8.40
C VAL A 11 -24.28 3.94 8.54
N GLN A 12 -24.37 3.34 9.73
CA GLN A 12 -23.89 2.00 10.01
C GLN A 12 -24.67 0.93 9.23
N ASN A 13 -26.00 1.08 9.09
CA ASN A 13 -26.82 0.17 8.31
C ASN A 13 -26.52 0.29 6.81
N SER A 14 -26.32 1.51 6.31
CA SER A 14 -25.93 1.72 4.92
C SER A 14 -24.60 1.05 4.60
N ALA A 15 -23.59 1.22 5.46
CA ALA A 15 -22.32 0.56 5.33
C ALA A 15 -22.45 -0.98 5.37
N GLY A 16 -23.21 -1.52 6.33
CA GLY A 16 -23.44 -2.95 6.44
C GLY A 16 -24.17 -3.53 5.23
N ASN A 17 -25.20 -2.84 4.73
CA ASN A 17 -25.94 -3.25 3.53
C ASN A 17 -25.05 -3.25 2.27
N LEU A 18 -24.16 -2.26 2.13
CA LEU A 18 -23.21 -2.21 1.02
C LEU A 18 -22.22 -3.38 1.08
N LEU A 19 -21.63 -3.62 2.26
CA LEU A 19 -20.74 -4.75 2.48
C LEU A 19 -21.41 -6.08 2.14
N GLN A 20 -22.67 -6.27 2.57
CA GLN A 20 -23.39 -7.52 2.37
C GLN A 20 -23.89 -7.71 0.94
N ASN A 21 -24.68 -6.75 0.45
CA ASN A 21 -25.47 -6.93 -0.78
C ASN A 21 -24.68 -6.61 -2.05
N VAL A 22 -23.63 -5.81 -1.95
CA VAL A 22 -22.82 -5.38 -3.09
C VAL A 22 -21.45 -6.03 -3.09
N LEU A 23 -20.78 -6.07 -1.92
CA LEU A 23 -19.40 -6.54 -1.80
C LEU A 23 -19.29 -8.01 -1.36
N GLY A 24 -20.44 -8.64 -1.02
CA GLY A 24 -20.51 -10.07 -0.74
C GLY A 24 -19.81 -10.51 0.56
N TRP A 25 -19.73 -9.61 1.54
CA TRP A 25 -19.29 -9.95 2.90
C TRP A 25 -20.45 -10.54 3.68
N GLU A 26 -20.20 -11.49 4.57
CA GLU A 26 -21.14 -11.84 5.62
C GLU A 26 -21.26 -10.67 6.60
N VAL A 27 -22.47 -10.31 7.06
CA VAL A 27 -22.67 -9.24 8.03
C VAL A 27 -23.42 -9.75 9.24
N VAL A 28 -22.83 -9.59 10.42
CA VAL A 28 -23.41 -10.00 11.71
C VAL A 28 -23.57 -8.78 12.61
N LEU A 29 -24.75 -8.62 13.19
CA LEU A 29 -25.01 -7.65 14.27
C LEU A 29 -24.78 -8.33 15.63
N ALA A 30 -23.66 -7.99 16.29
CA ALA A 30 -23.30 -8.60 17.57
C ALA A 30 -24.02 -7.98 18.76
N TYR A 31 -24.16 -6.69 18.80
CA TYR A 31 -24.78 -5.89 19.87
C TYR A 31 -25.18 -6.70 21.15
N ASN A 32 -26.48 -6.89 21.39
CA ASN A 32 -27.01 -7.70 22.50
C ASN A 32 -27.39 -9.13 22.10
N SER A 33 -27.21 -9.50 20.84
CA SER A 33 -27.58 -10.80 20.27
C SER A 33 -26.44 -11.80 20.24
N GLU A 34 -25.21 -11.37 20.52
CA GLU A 34 -24.07 -12.27 20.54
C GLU A 34 -24.17 -13.28 21.69
N LYS A 35 -24.11 -14.56 21.30
CA LYS A 35 -23.95 -15.68 22.24
C LYS A 35 -22.49 -16.10 22.22
N LEU A 36 -21.85 -16.11 23.41
CA LEU A 36 -20.48 -16.60 23.57
C LEU A 36 -20.43 -18.13 23.54
N GLY A 37 -19.26 -18.66 23.27
CA GLY A 37 -18.97 -20.10 23.22
C GLY A 37 -18.52 -20.56 21.84
N PRO A 38 -17.92 -21.76 21.74
CA PRO A 38 -17.43 -22.32 20.46
C PRO A 38 -18.51 -22.39 19.38
N ASP A 39 -19.76 -22.70 19.77
CA ASP A 39 -20.93 -22.78 18.89
C ASP A 39 -21.76 -21.47 18.91
N GLY A 40 -21.25 -20.44 19.58
CA GLY A 40 -21.90 -19.14 19.67
C GLY A 40 -21.85 -18.36 18.36
N THR A 41 -22.38 -17.13 18.38
CA THR A 41 -22.54 -16.29 17.17
C THR A 41 -21.21 -16.11 16.42
N LEU A 42 -20.15 -15.73 17.12
CA LEU A 42 -18.81 -15.52 16.56
C LEU A 42 -17.80 -16.62 16.90
N GLY A 43 -18.21 -17.64 17.66
CA GLY A 43 -17.34 -18.75 18.06
C GLY A 43 -16.22 -18.34 19.03
N ARG A 44 -16.36 -17.23 19.73
CA ARG A 44 -15.42 -16.76 20.78
C ARG A 44 -15.97 -17.04 22.17
N THR A 45 -15.08 -17.37 23.10
CA THR A 45 -15.44 -17.76 24.47
C THR A 45 -15.54 -16.58 25.42
N SER A 46 -14.93 -15.45 25.09
CA SER A 46 -14.98 -14.21 25.86
C SER A 46 -14.99 -12.97 24.97
N TYR A 47 -15.46 -11.86 25.50
CA TYR A 47 -15.37 -10.56 24.81
C TYR A 47 -13.95 -10.01 24.70
N GLY A 48 -12.96 -10.62 25.36
CA GLY A 48 -11.54 -10.28 25.21
C GLY A 48 -10.91 -10.85 23.93
N GLU A 49 -11.51 -11.89 23.36
CA GLU A 49 -11.03 -12.52 22.13
C GLU A 49 -11.39 -11.66 20.91
N VAL A 50 -10.38 -11.22 20.18
CA VAL A 50 -10.52 -10.45 18.94
C VAL A 50 -10.29 -11.29 17.70
N LEU A 51 -9.46 -12.35 17.78
CA LEU A 51 -9.32 -13.36 16.74
C LEU A 51 -10.50 -14.34 16.85
N LEU A 52 -11.27 -14.47 15.78
CA LEU A 52 -12.39 -15.42 15.74
C LEU A 52 -11.85 -16.83 15.46
N THR A 53 -11.46 -17.53 16.53
CA THR A 53 -10.72 -18.80 16.48
C THR A 53 -11.41 -19.87 15.64
N ARG A 54 -12.74 -19.98 15.67
CA ARG A 54 -13.50 -20.93 14.85
C ARG A 54 -13.25 -20.71 13.36
N TYR A 55 -13.41 -19.48 12.87
CA TYR A 55 -13.22 -19.13 11.45
C TYR A 55 -11.75 -19.24 11.04
N PHE A 56 -10.83 -18.85 11.93
CA PHE A 56 -9.39 -18.95 11.69
C PHE A 56 -8.95 -20.40 11.49
N ARG A 57 -9.36 -21.31 12.38
CA ARG A 57 -9.04 -22.74 12.28
C ARG A 57 -9.65 -23.38 11.03
N GLN A 58 -10.89 -23.03 10.70
CA GLN A 58 -11.55 -23.51 9.47
C GLN A 58 -10.78 -23.07 8.21
N ALA A 59 -10.33 -21.82 8.18
CA ALA A 59 -9.51 -21.32 7.09
C ALA A 59 -8.15 -22.01 7.00
N LEU A 60 -7.46 -22.20 8.13
CA LEU A 60 -6.18 -22.92 8.16
C LEU A 60 -6.29 -24.33 7.59
N LEU A 61 -7.32 -25.09 7.95
CA LEU A 61 -7.55 -26.44 7.45
C LEU A 61 -7.88 -26.43 5.95
N ARG A 62 -8.68 -25.46 5.50
CA ARG A 62 -9.05 -25.32 4.09
C ARG A 62 -7.85 -24.97 3.22
N LEU A 63 -7.03 -24.01 3.66
CA LEU A 63 -5.89 -23.51 2.90
C LEU A 63 -4.66 -24.42 3.00
N ASN A 64 -4.56 -25.23 4.07
CA ASN A 64 -3.41 -26.09 4.35
C ASN A 64 -3.86 -27.51 4.75
N PRO A 65 -4.40 -28.31 3.82
CA PRO A 65 -4.93 -29.65 4.13
C PRO A 65 -3.86 -30.65 4.61
N TRP A 66 -2.59 -30.27 4.55
CA TRP A 66 -1.45 -31.02 5.03
C TRP A 66 -1.17 -30.87 6.54
N LEU A 67 -1.82 -29.91 7.21
CA LEU A 67 -1.65 -29.69 8.65
C LEU A 67 -2.27 -30.83 9.47
N THR A 68 -1.49 -31.40 10.35
CA THR A 68 -1.99 -32.29 11.41
C THR A 68 -2.66 -31.49 12.53
N PRO A 69 -3.52 -32.09 13.37
CA PRO A 69 -4.13 -31.39 14.53
C PRO A 69 -3.11 -30.69 15.42
N ASN A 70 -1.99 -31.32 15.74
CA ASN A 70 -0.93 -30.72 16.56
C ASN A 70 -0.28 -29.52 15.89
N GLN A 71 -0.06 -29.59 14.56
CA GLN A 71 0.50 -28.47 13.81
C GLN A 71 -0.51 -27.31 13.70
N LEU A 72 -1.80 -27.61 13.60
CA LEU A 72 -2.85 -26.59 13.62
C LEU A 72 -2.82 -25.80 14.93
N ASP A 73 -2.66 -26.47 16.07
CA ASP A 73 -2.54 -25.83 17.39
C ASP A 73 -1.25 -25.01 17.50
N GLU A 74 -0.14 -25.54 16.98
CA GLU A 74 1.14 -24.83 16.89
C GLU A 74 1.02 -23.54 16.08
N VAL A 75 0.40 -23.60 14.89
CA VAL A 75 0.17 -22.45 14.01
C VAL A 75 -0.67 -21.40 14.72
N GLN A 76 -1.78 -21.80 15.34
CA GLN A 76 -2.63 -20.88 16.09
C GLN A 76 -1.86 -20.23 17.24
N LYS A 77 -1.11 -21.01 18.02
CA LYS A 77 -0.29 -20.49 19.12
C LYS A 77 0.75 -19.50 18.64
N LYS A 78 1.48 -19.79 17.54
CA LYS A 78 2.45 -18.87 16.95
C LYS A 78 1.80 -17.58 16.49
N PHE A 79 0.63 -17.66 15.86
CA PHE A 79 -0.07 -16.49 15.34
C PHE A 79 -0.62 -15.59 16.47
N THR A 80 -1.07 -16.16 17.59
CA THR A 80 -1.64 -15.41 18.71
C THR A 80 -0.59 -14.94 19.71
N ALA A 81 0.56 -15.61 19.81
CA ALA A 81 1.62 -15.24 20.73
C ALA A 81 2.24 -13.89 20.36
N HIS A 82 2.61 -13.11 21.35
CA HIS A 82 3.39 -11.88 21.24
C HIS A 82 4.27 -11.69 22.47
N VAL A 83 5.32 -10.90 22.31
CA VAL A 83 6.19 -10.55 23.45
C VAL A 83 5.50 -9.48 24.27
N SER A 84 5.36 -9.71 25.58
CA SER A 84 4.62 -8.82 26.49
C SER A 84 5.19 -7.40 26.60
N THR A 85 6.46 -7.22 26.28
CA THR A 85 7.16 -5.92 26.28
C THR A 85 7.18 -5.24 24.92
N ALA A 86 6.64 -5.89 23.86
CA ALA A 86 6.59 -5.31 22.53
C ALA A 86 5.55 -4.18 22.47
N SER A 87 5.87 -3.11 21.75
CA SER A 87 4.92 -2.05 21.45
C SER A 87 3.78 -2.57 20.56
N LEU A 88 2.64 -1.90 20.57
CA LEU A 88 1.52 -2.25 19.69
C LEU A 88 1.91 -2.28 18.21
N MET A 89 2.77 -1.35 17.76
CA MET A 89 3.27 -1.33 16.39
C MET A 89 4.14 -2.55 16.06
N GLN A 90 5.02 -2.95 16.98
CA GLN A 90 5.85 -4.14 16.80
C GLN A 90 5.02 -5.43 16.74
N ILE A 91 3.97 -5.53 17.58
CA ILE A 91 3.04 -6.67 17.51
C ILE A 91 2.31 -6.67 16.17
N ASN A 92 1.77 -5.53 15.75
CA ASN A 92 1.05 -5.40 14.49
C ASN A 92 1.94 -5.76 13.28
N GLU A 93 3.17 -5.29 13.28
CA GLU A 93 4.16 -5.59 12.24
C GLU A 93 4.46 -7.09 12.16
N GLU A 94 4.75 -7.74 13.30
CA GLU A 94 4.99 -9.19 13.37
C GLU A 94 3.79 -9.97 12.82
N LYS A 95 2.58 -9.62 13.25
CA LYS A 95 1.36 -10.28 12.78
C LYS A 95 1.10 -10.06 11.30
N TYR A 96 1.38 -8.86 10.80
CA TYR A 96 1.28 -8.57 9.37
C TYR A 96 2.20 -9.45 8.52
N PHE A 97 3.47 -9.63 8.93
CA PHE A 97 4.37 -10.49 8.18
C PHE A 97 3.94 -11.97 8.23
N LEU A 98 3.51 -12.47 9.40
CA LEU A 98 2.97 -13.82 9.49
C LEU A 98 1.70 -14.02 8.65
N LEU A 99 0.85 -13.00 8.55
CA LEU A 99 -0.35 -13.02 7.75
C LEU A 99 -0.04 -13.04 6.25
N ARG A 100 0.93 -12.21 5.82
CA ARG A 100 1.30 -12.05 4.41
C ARG A 100 2.14 -13.22 3.89
N ASP A 101 3.15 -13.63 4.65
CA ASP A 101 4.17 -14.59 4.20
C ASP A 101 3.85 -16.02 4.66
N GLY A 102 2.83 -16.17 5.51
CA GLY A 102 2.43 -17.44 6.13
C GLY A 102 3.23 -17.77 7.39
N ILE A 103 2.74 -18.74 8.15
CA ILE A 103 3.30 -19.13 9.44
C ILE A 103 4.21 -20.33 9.25
N PRO A 104 5.51 -20.26 9.61
CA PRO A 104 6.45 -21.34 9.40
C PRO A 104 6.14 -22.53 10.32
N VAL A 105 6.02 -23.73 9.74
CA VAL A 105 5.75 -24.99 10.41
C VAL A 105 6.79 -26.03 10.00
N THR A 106 7.31 -26.75 10.98
CA THR A 106 8.23 -27.87 10.73
C THR A 106 7.44 -29.11 10.35
N VAL A 107 7.71 -29.67 9.17
CA VAL A 107 7.07 -30.87 8.66
C VAL A 107 8.11 -31.98 8.51
N LYS A 108 7.79 -33.19 8.98
CA LYS A 108 8.60 -34.40 8.73
C LYS A 108 8.19 -35.00 7.40
N ARG A 109 9.16 -35.23 6.53
CA ARG A 109 8.97 -35.96 5.27
C ARG A 109 8.94 -37.48 5.50
N PRO A 110 8.40 -38.27 4.56
CA PRO A 110 8.44 -39.71 4.65
C PRO A 110 9.86 -40.31 4.72
N ASP A 111 10.86 -39.60 4.19
CA ASP A 111 12.28 -39.98 4.24
C ASP A 111 12.96 -39.65 5.60
N GLY A 112 12.20 -39.16 6.59
CA GLY A 112 12.70 -38.78 7.91
C GLY A 112 13.33 -37.39 8.00
N ARG A 113 13.53 -36.68 6.89
CA ARG A 113 14.03 -35.32 6.89
C ARG A 113 12.96 -34.32 7.35
N THR A 114 13.40 -33.21 7.90
CA THR A 114 12.51 -32.10 8.27
C THR A 114 12.61 -30.98 7.22
N GLU A 115 11.47 -30.39 6.89
CA GLU A 115 11.38 -29.18 6.09
C GLU A 115 10.53 -28.13 6.78
N ILE A 116 10.74 -26.86 6.46
CA ILE A 116 9.86 -25.77 6.90
C ILE A 116 8.90 -25.47 5.77
N ARG A 117 7.59 -25.54 6.07
CA ARG A 117 6.52 -25.09 5.18
C ARG A 117 5.82 -23.91 5.79
N SER A 118 5.42 -22.93 4.97
CA SER A 118 4.58 -21.82 5.41
C SER A 118 3.10 -22.23 5.34
N ALA A 119 2.41 -22.15 6.48
CA ALA A 119 0.96 -22.31 6.53
C ALA A 119 0.31 -20.98 6.15
N ALA A 120 -0.43 -20.98 5.04
CA ALA A 120 -1.16 -19.80 4.57
C ALA A 120 -2.37 -19.53 5.48
N VAL A 121 -2.58 -18.28 5.84
CA VAL A 121 -3.75 -17.82 6.60
C VAL A 121 -4.74 -17.04 5.73
N ILE A 122 -4.29 -16.59 4.57
CA ILE A 122 -5.07 -15.92 3.52
C ILE A 122 -4.67 -16.48 2.16
N ASP A 123 -5.65 -16.69 1.28
CA ASP A 123 -5.41 -16.95 -0.14
C ASP A 123 -5.49 -15.64 -0.92
N PHE A 124 -4.32 -15.05 -1.21
CA PHE A 124 -4.23 -13.81 -1.98
C PHE A 124 -4.53 -13.98 -3.47
N LYS A 125 -4.43 -15.23 -4.00
CA LYS A 125 -4.66 -15.51 -5.41
C LYS A 125 -6.14 -15.68 -5.74
N ASN A 126 -6.87 -16.33 -4.84
CA ASN A 126 -8.28 -16.65 -5.03
C ASN A 126 -9.11 -16.05 -3.89
N PRO A 127 -9.60 -14.81 -4.03
CA PRO A 127 -10.33 -14.11 -2.97
C PRO A 127 -11.51 -14.91 -2.40
N GLU A 128 -12.21 -15.66 -3.25
CA GLU A 128 -13.38 -16.47 -2.85
C GLU A 128 -13.03 -17.68 -1.96
N ASN A 129 -11.74 -18.05 -1.86
CA ASN A 129 -11.28 -19.05 -0.90
C ASN A 129 -11.17 -18.48 0.53
N ASN A 130 -11.43 -17.19 0.72
CA ASN A 130 -11.41 -16.58 2.03
C ASN A 130 -12.83 -16.29 2.50
N HIS A 131 -13.00 -16.26 3.82
CA HIS A 131 -14.25 -15.88 4.45
C HIS A 131 -14.17 -14.41 4.88
N PHE A 132 -15.02 -13.56 4.30
CA PHE A 132 -15.11 -12.14 4.61
C PHE A 132 -16.33 -11.90 5.51
N LEU A 133 -16.10 -11.34 6.69
CA LEU A 133 -17.13 -11.09 7.70
C LEU A 133 -17.01 -9.68 8.25
N ALA A 134 -18.11 -8.92 8.27
CA ALA A 134 -18.21 -7.65 8.96
C ALA A 134 -19.11 -7.80 10.19
N VAL A 135 -18.56 -7.49 11.36
CA VAL A 135 -19.30 -7.55 12.63
C VAL A 135 -19.65 -6.14 13.08
N LYS A 136 -20.95 -5.86 13.14
CA LYS A 136 -21.50 -4.59 13.62
C LYS A 136 -21.65 -4.62 15.13
N GLU A 137 -21.28 -3.51 15.79
CA GLU A 137 -21.43 -3.29 17.23
C GLU A 137 -20.83 -4.40 18.11
N MET A 138 -19.63 -4.81 17.74
CA MET A 138 -18.89 -5.85 18.47
C MET A 138 -18.45 -5.33 19.83
N LYS A 139 -18.79 -6.06 20.89
CA LYS A 139 -18.30 -5.79 22.25
C LYS A 139 -16.90 -6.33 22.43
N ILE A 140 -15.98 -5.50 22.93
CA ILE A 140 -14.61 -5.88 23.24
C ILE A 140 -14.30 -5.44 24.66
N HIS A 141 -13.75 -6.37 25.45
CA HIS A 141 -13.37 -6.15 26.83
C HIS A 141 -11.87 -6.33 27.00
N SER A 142 -11.25 -5.40 27.69
CA SER A 142 -9.94 -5.60 28.33
C SER A 142 -10.12 -5.90 29.83
N GLN A 143 -9.05 -5.91 30.58
CA GLN A 143 -9.15 -6.15 32.03
C GLN A 143 -9.98 -5.07 32.75
N LEU A 144 -9.89 -3.81 32.32
CA LEU A 144 -10.51 -2.67 33.00
C LEU A 144 -11.63 -2.04 32.18
N TYR A 145 -11.62 -2.19 30.86
CA TYR A 145 -12.49 -1.43 29.96
C TYR A 145 -13.40 -2.32 29.14
N ARG A 146 -14.57 -1.77 28.82
CA ARG A 146 -15.57 -2.40 27.95
C ARG A 146 -15.90 -1.40 26.84
N ARG A 147 -15.70 -1.80 25.59
CA ARG A 147 -15.97 -0.97 24.43
C ARG A 147 -16.89 -1.68 23.45
N ARG A 148 -17.52 -0.91 22.60
CA ARG A 148 -18.36 -1.39 21.51
C ARG A 148 -17.96 -0.61 20.27
N THR A 149 -17.44 -1.33 19.30
CA THR A 149 -17.01 -0.79 18.00
C THR A 149 -18.20 -0.66 17.06
N ASP A 150 -18.10 0.21 16.05
CA ASP A 150 -19.15 0.29 15.03
C ASP A 150 -19.10 -0.89 14.06
N ILE A 151 -18.01 -1.07 13.32
CA ILE A 151 -17.83 -2.22 12.43
C ILE A 151 -16.38 -2.72 12.52
N VAL A 152 -16.21 -4.03 12.68
CA VAL A 152 -14.93 -4.72 12.54
C VAL A 152 -15.00 -5.69 11.38
N GLY A 153 -14.11 -5.54 10.41
CA GLY A 153 -14.00 -6.42 9.23
C GLY A 153 -12.97 -7.50 9.45
N PHE A 154 -13.36 -8.74 9.18
CA PHE A 154 -12.54 -9.94 9.33
C PHE A 154 -12.32 -10.62 8.01
N VAL A 155 -11.11 -11.14 7.81
CA VAL A 155 -10.84 -12.13 6.77
C VAL A 155 -10.34 -13.40 7.46
N ASN A 156 -10.99 -14.52 7.22
CA ASN A 156 -10.68 -15.79 7.86
C ASN A 156 -10.63 -15.70 9.40
N GLY A 157 -11.49 -14.88 10.00
CA GLY A 157 -11.56 -14.66 11.44
C GLY A 157 -10.49 -13.71 12.01
N ILE A 158 -9.63 -13.12 11.17
CA ILE A 158 -8.60 -12.16 11.56
C ILE A 158 -9.16 -10.74 11.44
N PRO A 159 -9.15 -9.90 12.51
CA PRO A 159 -9.70 -8.54 12.48
C PRO A 159 -8.73 -7.59 11.74
N LEU A 160 -8.96 -7.39 10.45
CA LEU A 160 -8.08 -6.62 9.57
C LEU A 160 -8.53 -5.18 9.35
N LEU A 161 -9.84 -4.96 9.39
CA LEU A 161 -10.44 -3.65 9.13
C LEU A 161 -11.20 -3.16 10.36
N PHE A 162 -10.95 -1.92 10.72
CA PHE A 162 -11.73 -1.21 11.74
C PHE A 162 -12.42 -0.01 11.08
N ILE A 163 -13.71 0.15 11.28
CA ILE A 163 -14.50 1.28 10.77
C ILE A 163 -15.21 1.93 11.94
N GLU A 164 -14.95 3.21 12.15
CA GLU A 164 -15.66 4.04 13.13
C GLU A 164 -16.49 5.09 12.42
N LEU A 165 -17.74 5.21 12.81
CA LEU A 165 -18.75 6.00 12.14
C LEU A 165 -19.31 7.07 13.06
N LYS A 166 -19.54 8.25 12.49
CA LYS A 166 -20.25 9.36 13.13
C LYS A 166 -21.49 9.69 12.33
N LYS A 167 -22.40 10.44 12.93
CA LYS A 167 -23.54 11.00 12.22
C LYS A 167 -23.10 12.11 11.27
N PRO A 168 -23.83 12.38 10.16
CA PRO A 168 -23.43 13.33 9.12
C PRO A 168 -23.19 14.77 9.63
N THR A 169 -23.76 15.13 10.78
CA THR A 169 -23.61 16.45 11.40
C THR A 169 -22.36 16.60 12.28
N VAL A 170 -21.54 15.55 12.41
CA VAL A 170 -20.33 15.52 13.23
C VAL A 170 -19.12 15.39 12.35
N ASP A 171 -18.07 16.18 12.65
CA ASP A 171 -16.78 16.12 11.96
C ASP A 171 -16.19 14.70 12.07
N VAL A 172 -15.66 14.19 10.97
CA VAL A 172 -14.97 12.89 10.92
C VAL A 172 -13.78 12.83 11.86
N GLN A 173 -13.11 13.96 12.13
CA GLN A 173 -12.02 14.03 13.08
C GLN A 173 -12.40 13.57 14.49
N ASN A 174 -13.65 13.71 14.87
CA ASN A 174 -14.15 13.23 16.18
C ASN A 174 -14.12 11.70 16.28
N ALA A 175 -14.26 10.97 15.17
CA ALA A 175 -14.08 9.52 15.17
C ALA A 175 -12.62 9.13 15.50
N TYR A 176 -11.65 9.96 15.10
CA TYR A 176 -10.24 9.79 15.46
C TYR A 176 -9.99 10.15 16.93
N ILE A 177 -10.43 11.33 17.38
CA ILE A 177 -10.11 11.88 18.70
C ILE A 177 -10.84 11.12 19.81
N ASP A 178 -12.16 10.93 19.68
CA ASP A 178 -13.01 10.44 20.75
C ASP A 178 -13.01 8.91 20.85
N ASN A 179 -12.89 8.21 19.67
CA ASN A 179 -13.06 6.77 19.61
C ASN A 179 -11.75 6.04 19.34
N TYR A 180 -11.11 6.28 18.18
CA TYR A 180 -9.92 5.52 17.81
C TYR A 180 -8.79 5.65 18.85
N ARG A 181 -8.50 6.86 19.31
CA ARG A 181 -7.47 7.08 20.36
C ARG A 181 -7.84 6.42 21.67
N ASP A 182 -9.09 6.52 22.10
CA ASP A 182 -9.55 5.82 23.32
C ASP A 182 -9.41 4.30 23.18
N TYR A 183 -9.71 3.75 21.99
CA TYR A 183 -9.60 2.30 21.78
C TYR A 183 -8.15 1.81 21.75
N LEU A 184 -7.20 2.62 21.30
CA LEU A 184 -5.77 2.30 21.39
C LEU A 184 -5.33 2.12 22.85
N ASP A 185 -5.85 2.94 23.76
CA ASP A 185 -5.50 2.91 25.19
C ASP A 185 -6.29 1.83 25.93
N THR A 186 -7.54 1.59 25.56
CA THR A 186 -8.48 0.78 26.34
C THR A 186 -8.66 -0.65 25.85
N ILE A 187 -8.57 -0.89 24.55
CA ILE A 187 -8.72 -2.20 23.91
C ILE A 187 -7.67 -2.44 22.81
N PRO A 188 -6.36 -2.26 23.09
CA PRO A 188 -5.28 -2.33 22.09
C PRO A 188 -5.23 -3.65 21.34
N GLN A 189 -5.70 -4.76 21.94
CA GLN A 189 -5.73 -6.08 21.30
C GLN A 189 -6.52 -6.12 20.00
N LEU A 190 -7.48 -5.22 19.81
CA LEU A 190 -8.22 -5.08 18.54
C LEU A 190 -7.28 -4.77 17.35
N PHE A 191 -6.19 -4.06 17.63
CA PHE A 191 -5.28 -3.55 16.60
C PHE A 191 -4.05 -4.43 16.37
N TYR A 192 -3.89 -5.55 17.06
CA TYR A 192 -2.76 -6.47 16.87
C TYR A 192 -2.63 -6.96 15.44
N TYR A 193 -3.77 -7.19 14.76
CA TYR A 193 -3.82 -7.71 13.39
C TYR A 193 -4.30 -6.66 12.39
N ASN A 194 -4.67 -5.45 12.83
CA ASN A 194 -5.30 -4.46 11.99
C ASN A 194 -4.45 -4.11 10.77
N ALA A 195 -5.04 -4.14 9.58
CA ALA A 195 -4.40 -3.73 8.34
C ALA A 195 -4.53 -2.22 8.14
N PHE A 196 -5.76 -1.72 8.19
CA PHE A 196 -6.08 -0.30 8.04
C PHE A 196 -7.40 0.06 8.73
N LEU A 197 -7.63 1.34 8.87
CA LEU A 197 -8.69 1.96 9.64
C LEU A 197 -9.50 2.88 8.73
N MET A 198 -10.81 2.88 8.86
CA MET A 198 -11.70 3.83 8.18
C MET A 198 -12.46 4.67 9.19
N LEU A 199 -12.51 5.97 8.95
CA LEU A 199 -13.27 6.94 9.74
C LEU A 199 -14.24 7.65 8.81
N SER A 200 -15.52 7.72 9.17
CA SER A 200 -16.50 8.37 8.32
C SER A 200 -17.68 8.93 9.10
N ASN A 201 -18.36 9.92 8.52
CA ASN A 201 -19.68 10.38 8.94
C ASN A 201 -20.77 10.13 7.87
N GLY A 202 -20.43 9.32 6.85
CA GLY A 202 -21.29 9.04 5.71
C GLY A 202 -21.04 9.96 4.51
N LEU A 203 -20.79 11.25 4.74
CA LEU A 203 -20.49 12.25 3.70
C LEU A 203 -19.00 12.34 3.43
N GLU A 204 -18.19 12.29 4.48
CA GLU A 204 -16.74 12.24 4.40
C GLU A 204 -16.23 10.89 4.89
N ALA A 205 -15.18 10.41 4.26
CA ALA A 205 -14.55 9.15 4.63
C ALA A 205 -13.04 9.24 4.44
N LYS A 206 -12.30 8.75 5.44
CA LYS A 206 -10.83 8.73 5.44
C LYS A 206 -10.31 7.37 5.85
N VAL A 207 -9.23 6.93 5.23
CA VAL A 207 -8.52 5.70 5.55
C VAL A 207 -7.12 6.01 6.04
N GLY A 208 -6.66 5.27 7.02
CA GLY A 208 -5.33 5.37 7.59
C GLY A 208 -4.83 4.07 8.16
N THR A 209 -3.71 4.12 8.85
CA THR A 209 -3.06 2.96 9.45
C THR A 209 -2.84 3.15 10.95
N LEU A 210 -2.57 2.05 11.64
CA LEU A 210 -2.21 2.07 13.05
C LEU A 210 -1.05 3.05 13.31
N GLY A 211 -1.22 3.93 14.29
CA GLY A 211 -0.22 4.92 14.70
C GLY A 211 -0.16 6.18 13.83
N SER A 212 -0.89 6.24 12.72
CA SER A 212 -0.94 7.46 11.90
C SER A 212 -1.63 8.60 12.64
N LYS A 213 -1.07 9.81 12.53
CA LYS A 213 -1.78 11.04 12.93
C LYS A 213 -2.92 11.29 11.95
N TYR A 214 -3.96 12.05 12.39
CA TYR A 214 -5.13 12.33 11.56
C TYR A 214 -4.78 13.00 10.22
N GLU A 215 -3.78 13.86 10.18
CA GLU A 215 -3.30 14.53 8.97
C GLU A 215 -2.81 13.55 7.86
N PHE A 216 -2.46 12.32 8.21
CA PHE A 216 -2.05 11.28 7.26
C PHE A 216 -3.18 10.35 6.85
N PHE A 217 -4.37 10.50 7.43
CA PHE A 217 -5.54 9.82 6.92
C PHE A 217 -5.96 10.49 5.60
N HIS A 218 -6.22 9.69 4.60
CA HIS A 218 -6.51 10.18 3.25
C HIS A 218 -7.84 9.64 2.72
N GLU A 219 -8.38 10.31 1.73
CA GLU A 219 -9.62 9.95 1.07
C GLU A 219 -9.38 8.91 -0.02
N TRP A 220 -10.40 8.11 -0.31
CA TRP A 220 -10.40 7.17 -1.42
C TRP A 220 -11.51 7.56 -2.38
N LYS A 221 -11.18 8.36 -3.40
CA LYS A 221 -12.15 9.08 -4.24
C LYS A 221 -12.52 8.38 -5.52
N ARG A 222 -11.70 7.44 -6.01
CA ARG A 222 -11.83 6.85 -7.34
C ARG A 222 -11.71 5.34 -7.29
N LEU A 223 -12.52 4.67 -8.09
CA LEU A 223 -12.40 3.23 -8.33
C LEU A 223 -11.48 2.95 -9.52
N LYS A 224 -11.48 3.87 -10.50
CA LYS A 224 -10.62 3.84 -11.70
C LYS A 224 -9.97 5.20 -11.91
N GLU A 225 -8.87 5.22 -12.64
CA GLU A 225 -8.12 6.46 -12.96
C GLU A 225 -9.00 7.49 -13.70
N SER A 226 -9.95 7.03 -14.52
CA SER A 226 -10.85 7.86 -15.33
C SER A 226 -12.01 8.49 -14.54
N ASP A 227 -12.25 8.07 -13.29
CA ASP A 227 -13.40 8.55 -12.51
C ASP A 227 -13.21 10.03 -12.12
N ALA A 228 -14.31 10.76 -12.05
CA ALA A 228 -14.30 12.17 -11.61
C ALA A 228 -13.86 12.33 -10.15
N GLY A 229 -14.13 11.33 -9.33
CA GLY A 229 -13.85 11.31 -7.90
C GLY A 229 -15.05 11.74 -7.05
N SER A 230 -15.31 11.00 -5.98
CA SER A 230 -16.36 11.27 -4.99
C SER A 230 -15.81 10.99 -3.59
N VAL A 231 -16.07 11.90 -2.66
CA VAL A 231 -15.64 11.78 -1.26
C VAL A 231 -16.85 11.28 -0.46
N GLU A 232 -17.03 9.97 -0.46
CA GLU A 232 -18.16 9.34 0.22
C GLU A 232 -17.73 8.00 0.82
N LEU A 233 -18.41 7.61 1.89
CA LEU A 233 -18.23 6.29 2.50
C LEU A 233 -18.46 5.16 1.48
N GLU A 234 -19.45 5.29 0.61
CA GLU A 234 -19.75 4.29 -0.42
C GLU A 234 -18.58 4.09 -1.37
N THR A 235 -18.00 5.17 -1.91
CA THR A 235 -16.85 5.12 -2.82
C THR A 235 -15.65 4.47 -2.14
N MET A 236 -15.38 4.81 -0.87
CA MET A 236 -14.31 4.22 -0.10
C MET A 236 -14.54 2.71 0.14
N LEU A 237 -15.73 2.30 0.54
CA LEU A 237 -16.05 0.90 0.75
C LEU A 237 -15.95 0.08 -0.54
N ARG A 238 -16.48 0.60 -1.66
CA ARG A 238 -16.36 -0.05 -2.98
C ARG A 238 -14.90 -0.16 -3.44
N GLY A 239 -14.11 0.88 -3.17
CA GLY A 239 -12.70 0.94 -3.59
C GLY A 239 -11.75 0.14 -2.73
N ILE A 240 -12.07 -0.13 -1.46
CA ILE A 240 -11.16 -0.82 -0.54
C ILE A 240 -11.70 -2.19 -0.13
N CYS A 241 -13.02 -2.32 0.09
CA CYS A 241 -13.62 -3.54 0.61
C CYS A 241 -14.11 -4.51 -0.49
N GLU A 242 -13.94 -4.18 -1.78
CA GLU A 242 -14.03 -5.19 -2.83
C GLU A 242 -12.97 -6.27 -2.55
N LYS A 243 -13.36 -7.55 -2.53
CA LYS A 243 -12.53 -8.65 -1.99
C LYS A 243 -11.13 -8.74 -2.61
N LYS A 244 -11.05 -8.60 -3.94
CA LYS A 244 -9.76 -8.65 -4.65
C LYS A 244 -8.90 -7.42 -4.32
N THR A 245 -9.50 -6.24 -4.31
CA THR A 245 -8.83 -4.99 -3.95
C THR A 245 -8.36 -5.01 -2.50
N PHE A 246 -9.21 -5.50 -1.58
CA PHE A 246 -8.85 -5.64 -0.16
C PHE A 246 -7.60 -6.49 0.04
N LEU A 247 -7.55 -7.66 -0.61
CA LEU A 247 -6.42 -8.57 -0.52
C LEU A 247 -5.18 -8.01 -1.22
N ASP A 248 -5.34 -7.33 -2.35
CA ASP A 248 -4.22 -6.69 -3.06
C ASP A 248 -3.61 -5.56 -2.23
N LEU A 249 -4.44 -4.73 -1.59
CA LEU A 249 -3.98 -3.70 -0.66
C LEU A 249 -3.21 -4.32 0.50
N LEU A 250 -3.75 -5.36 1.10
CA LEU A 250 -3.13 -6.07 2.22
C LEU A 250 -1.79 -6.70 1.85
N GLU A 251 -1.68 -7.32 0.68
CA GLU A 251 -0.47 -8.01 0.24
C GLU A 251 0.62 -7.06 -0.26
N ASN A 252 0.25 -6.04 -1.05
CA ASN A 252 1.17 -5.30 -1.88
C ASN A 252 1.27 -3.80 -1.58
N PHE A 253 0.34 -3.22 -0.81
CA PHE A 253 0.22 -1.77 -0.64
C PHE A 253 0.29 -1.30 0.82
N ILE A 254 0.80 -2.15 1.70
CA ILE A 254 1.21 -1.81 3.06
C ILE A 254 2.73 -1.91 3.16
N LEU A 255 3.36 -0.88 3.73
CA LEU A 255 4.79 -0.83 4.05
C LEU A 255 4.98 -0.50 5.53
N TYR A 256 6.11 -0.95 6.07
CA TYR A 256 6.63 -0.48 7.34
C TYR A 256 7.92 0.28 7.04
N ASP A 257 7.92 1.57 7.37
CA ASP A 257 9.06 2.47 7.18
C ASP A 257 9.78 2.65 8.52
N TYR A 258 11.06 2.31 8.54
CA TYR A 258 11.93 2.38 9.72
C TYR A 258 12.76 3.67 9.78
N SER A 259 12.46 4.65 8.95
CA SER A 259 13.11 5.95 9.00
C SER A 259 12.83 6.68 10.31
N GLY A 260 13.77 7.54 10.75
CA GLY A 260 13.55 8.39 11.93
C GLY A 260 13.53 7.69 13.29
N GLY A 261 13.95 6.42 13.38
CA GLY A 261 14.05 5.67 14.65
C GLY A 261 12.73 5.15 15.21
N CYS A 262 11.62 5.35 14.51
CA CYS A 262 10.30 4.81 14.85
C CYS A 262 9.72 4.09 13.63
N THR A 263 9.09 2.94 13.85
CA THR A 263 8.37 2.23 12.78
C THR A 263 7.08 2.94 12.46
N THR A 264 6.88 3.30 11.20
CA THR A 264 5.64 3.88 10.68
C THR A 264 5.00 2.92 9.68
N LYS A 265 3.72 2.64 9.87
CA LYS A 265 2.94 1.83 8.92
C LYS A 265 2.31 2.73 7.87
N ILE A 266 2.50 2.41 6.60
CA ILE A 266 2.06 3.21 5.45
C ILE A 266 1.11 2.38 4.60
N LEU A 267 -0.04 2.94 4.26
CA LEU A 267 -0.96 2.44 3.25
C LEU A 267 -0.84 3.32 2.00
N ALA A 268 -0.82 2.70 0.82
CA ALA A 268 -0.85 3.45 -0.43
C ALA A 268 -2.07 4.35 -0.53
N ARG A 269 -1.88 5.55 -1.02
CA ARG A 269 -2.98 6.48 -1.36
C ARG A 269 -3.70 6.00 -2.61
N ASN A 270 -4.94 6.47 -2.81
CA ASN A 270 -5.78 6.08 -3.93
C ASN A 270 -5.09 6.21 -5.30
N HIS A 271 -4.44 7.36 -5.58
CA HIS A 271 -3.72 7.55 -6.84
C HIS A 271 -2.48 6.64 -6.98
N GLN A 272 -1.80 6.32 -5.87
CA GLN A 272 -0.67 5.38 -5.89
C GLN A 272 -1.16 3.96 -6.20
N TYR A 273 -2.25 3.52 -5.57
CA TYR A 273 -2.86 2.21 -5.83
C TYR A 273 -3.24 2.06 -7.30
N LEU A 274 -3.98 3.03 -7.84
CA LEU A 274 -4.44 2.99 -9.23
C LEU A 274 -3.24 3.01 -10.20
N GLY A 275 -2.34 3.98 -10.06
CA GLY A 275 -1.19 4.12 -10.94
C GLY A 275 -0.25 2.92 -10.92
N VAL A 276 0.05 2.37 -9.73
CA VAL A 276 0.89 1.17 -9.61
C VAL A 276 0.23 -0.04 -10.28
N ASN A 277 -1.09 -0.20 -10.17
CA ASN A 277 -1.79 -1.29 -10.84
C ASN A 277 -1.78 -1.14 -12.36
N GLU A 278 -1.91 0.07 -12.89
CA GLU A 278 -1.73 0.33 -14.32
C GLU A 278 -0.31 0.00 -14.78
N ALA A 279 0.71 0.35 -13.98
CA ALA A 279 2.09 0.00 -14.28
C ALA A 279 2.35 -1.51 -14.25
N VAL A 280 1.77 -2.23 -13.30
CA VAL A 280 1.85 -3.69 -13.24
C VAL A 280 1.19 -4.33 -14.47
N SER A 281 0.03 -3.83 -14.89
CA SER A 281 -0.65 -4.26 -16.12
C SER A 281 0.19 -3.97 -17.37
N ALA A 282 0.82 -2.79 -17.44
CA ALA A 282 1.72 -2.44 -18.53
C ALA A 282 2.96 -3.35 -18.56
N TYR A 283 3.52 -3.68 -17.39
CA TYR A 283 4.66 -4.62 -17.28
C TYR A 283 4.28 -6.05 -17.68
N GLU A 284 3.09 -6.50 -17.36
CA GLU A 284 2.58 -7.80 -17.82
C GLU A 284 2.57 -7.88 -19.36
N ASN A 285 2.22 -6.79 -20.03
CA ASN A 285 2.17 -6.66 -21.47
C ASN A 285 3.46 -6.04 -22.09
N ARG A 286 4.61 -6.05 -21.38
CA ARG A 286 5.85 -5.36 -21.75
C ARG A 286 6.38 -5.71 -23.15
N LYS A 287 6.22 -6.97 -23.56
CA LYS A 287 6.66 -7.42 -24.89
C LYS A 287 5.87 -6.78 -26.03
N LEU A 288 4.58 -6.50 -25.83
CA LEU A 288 3.73 -5.83 -26.82
C LEU A 288 3.99 -4.31 -26.89
N LYS A 289 4.65 -3.76 -25.88
CA LYS A 289 4.95 -2.33 -25.76
C LYS A 289 6.41 -1.98 -26.04
N ASP A 290 7.21 -2.91 -26.56
CA ASP A 290 8.66 -2.75 -26.80
C ASP A 290 9.40 -2.23 -25.56
N GLY A 291 8.99 -2.67 -24.38
CA GLY A 291 9.50 -2.21 -23.11
C GLY A 291 9.14 -0.76 -22.71
N ARG A 292 8.39 -0.03 -23.53
CA ARG A 292 7.92 1.34 -23.22
C ARG A 292 6.61 1.27 -22.46
N LEU A 293 6.68 1.24 -21.14
CA LEU A 293 5.51 0.98 -20.30
C LEU A 293 4.65 2.22 -20.09
N GLY A 294 5.25 3.39 -19.98
CA GLY A 294 4.57 4.68 -19.84
C GLY A 294 5.19 5.60 -18.80
N VAL A 295 4.51 6.71 -18.53
CA VAL A 295 4.96 7.78 -17.64
C VAL A 295 3.96 8.00 -16.51
N PHE A 296 4.46 8.04 -15.29
CA PHE A 296 3.77 8.57 -14.11
C PHE A 296 4.00 10.08 -14.05
N TRP A 297 2.98 10.85 -14.35
CA TRP A 297 2.99 12.27 -14.06
C TRP A 297 2.28 12.50 -12.71
N HIS A 298 3.04 12.49 -11.65
CA HIS A 298 2.56 12.75 -10.30
C HIS A 298 3.29 13.97 -9.75
N THR A 299 2.54 15.00 -9.35
CA THR A 299 3.10 16.26 -8.87
C THR A 299 4.09 16.06 -7.70
N GLN A 300 4.93 17.04 -7.45
CA GLN A 300 5.86 17.00 -6.32
C GLN A 300 5.10 16.87 -5.00
N GLY A 301 5.63 16.07 -4.06
CA GLY A 301 4.96 15.79 -2.78
C GLY A 301 3.87 14.70 -2.83
N SER A 302 3.55 14.13 -3.99
CA SER A 302 2.56 13.03 -4.15
C SER A 302 3.01 11.68 -3.62
N GLY A 303 4.28 11.53 -3.21
CA GLY A 303 4.83 10.26 -2.72
C GLY A 303 5.35 9.33 -3.83
N LYS A 304 5.92 9.87 -4.92
CA LYS A 304 6.49 9.09 -6.05
C LYS A 304 7.47 8.00 -5.60
N SER A 305 8.35 8.29 -4.64
CA SER A 305 9.31 7.29 -4.13
C SER A 305 8.60 6.07 -3.53
N TYR A 306 7.54 6.27 -2.75
CA TYR A 306 6.73 5.15 -2.25
C TYR A 306 5.98 4.42 -3.37
N SER A 307 5.52 5.13 -4.42
CA SER A 307 4.93 4.48 -5.59
C SER A 307 5.93 3.54 -6.28
N MET A 308 7.21 3.94 -6.38
CA MET A 308 8.29 3.08 -6.89
C MET A 308 8.51 1.86 -5.99
N VAL A 309 8.48 2.04 -4.65
CA VAL A 309 8.61 0.94 -3.68
C VAL A 309 7.45 -0.05 -3.80
N PHE A 310 6.19 0.43 -3.85
CA PHE A 310 5.02 -0.43 -4.05
C PHE A 310 5.09 -1.19 -5.37
N LEU A 311 5.46 -0.51 -6.45
CA LEU A 311 5.61 -1.13 -7.77
C LEU A 311 6.67 -2.22 -7.77
N ALA A 312 7.85 -1.91 -7.22
CA ALA A 312 8.96 -2.85 -7.11
C ALA A 312 8.57 -4.08 -6.30
N GLN A 313 7.94 -3.89 -5.14
CA GLN A 313 7.45 -4.96 -4.27
C GLN A 313 6.45 -5.85 -5.00
N LYS A 314 5.45 -5.26 -5.65
CA LYS A 314 4.39 -5.99 -6.33
C LYS A 314 4.90 -6.77 -7.54
N ILE A 315 5.77 -6.17 -8.36
CA ILE A 315 6.37 -6.83 -9.52
C ILE A 315 7.20 -8.04 -9.06
N ARG A 316 8.04 -7.89 -8.05
CA ARG A 316 8.87 -8.98 -7.54
C ARG A 316 8.08 -10.14 -6.93
N ARG A 317 6.87 -9.88 -6.42
CA ARG A 317 5.97 -10.92 -5.91
C ARG A 317 5.16 -11.59 -7.01
N LYS A 318 4.63 -10.78 -7.93
CA LYS A 318 3.70 -11.28 -8.97
C LYS A 318 4.40 -12.06 -10.07
N PHE A 319 5.62 -11.66 -10.47
CA PHE A 319 6.29 -12.22 -11.63
C PHE A 319 7.44 -13.15 -11.22
N VAL A 320 7.44 -14.34 -11.81
CA VAL A 320 8.52 -15.33 -11.64
C VAL A 320 9.77 -14.84 -12.40
N GLY A 321 10.96 -15.18 -11.90
CA GLY A 321 12.23 -14.81 -12.53
C GLY A 321 12.96 -13.66 -11.87
N SER A 322 12.38 -13.06 -10.81
CA SER A 322 13.03 -12.00 -10.00
C SER A 322 13.71 -10.92 -10.85
N PRO A 323 12.95 -10.06 -11.52
CA PRO A 323 13.52 -9.04 -12.40
C PRO A 323 14.47 -8.12 -11.62
N THR A 324 15.56 -7.69 -12.26
CA THR A 324 16.41 -6.62 -11.74
C THR A 324 15.68 -5.28 -11.89
N ILE A 325 15.53 -4.55 -10.80
CA ILE A 325 14.93 -3.21 -10.83
C ILE A 325 16.04 -2.17 -10.77
N VAL A 326 16.15 -1.38 -11.83
CA VAL A 326 17.10 -0.28 -11.95
C VAL A 326 16.40 1.02 -11.65
N VAL A 327 16.78 1.71 -10.59
CA VAL A 327 16.27 3.04 -10.25
C VAL A 327 17.26 4.06 -10.76
N LEU A 328 16.79 4.92 -11.65
CA LEU A 328 17.57 5.88 -12.39
C LEU A 328 17.21 7.31 -11.99
N THR A 329 18.20 8.10 -11.63
CA THR A 329 18.03 9.51 -11.24
C THR A 329 19.04 10.41 -11.96
N ASP A 330 18.86 11.72 -11.87
CA ASP A 330 19.75 12.72 -12.44
C ASP A 330 20.77 13.29 -11.43
N ARG A 331 20.54 13.12 -10.12
CA ARG A 331 21.33 13.70 -9.03
C ARG A 331 21.65 12.69 -7.94
N ASP A 332 22.86 12.81 -7.36
CA ASP A 332 23.31 11.94 -6.28
C ASP A 332 22.43 12.03 -5.02
N GLU A 333 21.97 13.23 -4.65
CA GLU A 333 21.12 13.42 -3.48
C GLU A 333 19.80 12.65 -3.63
N LEU A 334 19.17 12.76 -4.80
CA LEU A 334 17.92 12.07 -5.10
C LEU A 334 18.12 10.56 -5.18
N ASN A 335 19.24 10.12 -5.76
CA ASN A 335 19.61 8.71 -5.83
C ASN A 335 19.74 8.09 -4.42
N ARG A 336 20.41 8.80 -3.51
CA ARG A 336 20.51 8.39 -2.10
C ARG A 336 19.15 8.39 -1.42
N GLN A 337 18.39 9.47 -1.54
CA GLN A 337 17.06 9.58 -0.93
C GLN A 337 16.13 8.43 -1.34
N ILE A 338 16.11 8.08 -2.62
CA ILE A 338 15.27 6.97 -3.11
C ILE A 338 15.82 5.64 -2.62
N SER A 339 17.13 5.40 -2.72
CA SER A 339 17.74 4.14 -2.24
C SER A 339 17.53 3.93 -0.74
N ASP A 340 17.62 4.99 0.07
CA ASP A 340 17.33 4.96 1.50
C ASP A 340 15.85 4.66 1.76
N THR A 341 14.93 5.18 0.94
CA THR A 341 13.50 4.84 1.04
C THR A 341 13.28 3.34 0.81
N PHE A 342 13.95 2.74 -0.18
CA PHE A 342 13.87 1.29 -0.43
C PHE A 342 14.46 0.47 0.73
N GLU A 343 15.58 0.92 1.32
CA GLU A 343 16.19 0.29 2.50
C GLU A 343 15.25 0.40 3.70
N ASN A 344 14.77 1.60 4.00
CA ASN A 344 13.89 1.87 5.13
C ASN A 344 12.56 1.14 5.05
N CYS A 345 12.06 0.86 3.84
CA CYS A 345 10.87 0.02 3.64
C CYS A 345 11.17 -1.48 3.59
N GLY A 346 12.39 -1.91 3.89
CA GLY A 346 12.79 -3.31 4.01
C GLY A 346 12.91 -4.08 2.68
N LEU A 347 12.85 -3.40 1.52
CA LEU A 347 12.93 -4.07 0.21
C LEU A 347 14.32 -4.63 -0.09
N LEU A 348 15.36 -4.04 0.48
CA LEU A 348 16.75 -4.46 0.29
C LEU A 348 17.17 -5.59 1.25
N GLY A 349 16.25 -6.06 2.10
CA GLY A 349 16.52 -7.06 3.12
C GLY A 349 17.51 -6.54 4.17
N LYS A 350 18.55 -7.34 4.46
CA LYS A 350 19.61 -6.95 5.42
C LYS A 350 20.77 -6.21 4.76
N THR A 351 20.71 -5.98 3.44
CA THR A 351 21.78 -5.37 2.67
C THR A 351 21.62 -3.85 2.63
N LYS A 352 22.68 -3.12 2.91
CA LYS A 352 22.67 -1.66 2.87
C LYS A 352 22.48 -1.12 1.45
N ALA A 353 21.74 -0.02 1.30
CA ALA A 353 21.48 0.64 0.01
C ALA A 353 22.77 0.95 -0.75
N SER A 354 23.84 1.34 -0.06
CA SER A 354 25.14 1.65 -0.65
C SER A 354 25.74 0.52 -1.52
N GLN A 355 25.42 -0.74 -1.23
CA GLN A 355 25.91 -1.89 -2.02
C GLN A 355 25.19 -2.02 -3.37
N PHE A 356 23.99 -1.48 -3.50
CA PHE A 356 23.20 -1.47 -4.72
C PHE A 356 23.45 -0.22 -5.58
N ILE A 357 24.08 0.82 -5.03
CA ILE A 357 24.44 2.04 -5.78
C ILE A 357 25.64 1.74 -6.68
N ALA A 358 25.49 2.03 -7.97
CA ALA A 358 26.60 1.93 -8.92
C ALA A 358 27.56 3.10 -8.70
N SER A 359 28.84 2.81 -8.43
CA SER A 359 29.87 3.83 -8.17
C SER A 359 30.38 4.52 -9.46
N SER A 360 30.42 3.78 -10.56
CA SER A 360 30.90 4.24 -11.88
C SER A 360 30.14 3.56 -13.02
N GLY A 361 30.37 3.99 -14.26
CA GLY A 361 29.83 3.30 -15.45
C GLY A 361 30.30 1.86 -15.57
N THR A 362 31.56 1.59 -15.25
CA THR A 362 32.14 0.23 -15.27
C THR A 362 31.51 -0.66 -14.18
N ASP A 363 31.27 -0.09 -12.99
CA ASP A 363 30.57 -0.80 -11.90
C ASP A 363 29.10 -1.05 -12.26
N LEU A 364 28.44 -0.10 -12.93
CA LEU A 364 27.09 -0.27 -13.45
C LEU A 364 27.00 -1.48 -14.39
N VAL A 365 27.88 -1.55 -15.40
CA VAL A 365 27.94 -2.67 -16.34
C VAL A 365 28.18 -3.99 -15.61
N LYS A 366 29.11 -4.02 -14.65
CA LYS A 366 29.39 -5.21 -13.84
C LYS A 366 28.15 -5.67 -13.07
N LYS A 367 27.41 -4.73 -12.44
CA LYS A 367 26.16 -5.03 -11.72
C LYS A 367 25.09 -5.55 -12.66
N LEU A 368 24.89 -4.91 -13.82
CA LEU A 368 23.87 -5.29 -14.81
C LEU A 368 24.13 -6.64 -15.47
N ARG A 369 25.39 -7.06 -15.60
CA ARG A 369 25.75 -8.41 -16.10
C ARG A 369 25.50 -9.49 -15.06
N GLY A 370 25.43 -9.14 -13.77
CA GLY A 370 24.98 -10.01 -12.70
C GLY A 370 23.45 -10.11 -12.70
N ASN A 371 22.89 -10.68 -11.63
CA ASN A 371 21.44 -10.68 -11.39
C ASN A 371 21.14 -10.07 -10.01
N PRO A 372 21.43 -8.77 -9.79
CA PRO A 372 21.10 -8.11 -8.55
C PRO A 372 19.61 -7.84 -8.48
N SER A 373 19.06 -7.83 -7.27
CA SER A 373 17.65 -7.47 -7.08
C SER A 373 17.36 -6.02 -7.48
N PHE A 374 18.31 -5.12 -7.15
CA PHE A 374 18.22 -3.69 -7.36
C PHE A 374 19.55 -3.12 -7.85
N VAL A 375 19.47 -2.03 -8.61
CA VAL A 375 20.58 -1.16 -8.97
C VAL A 375 20.11 0.28 -8.88
N PHE A 376 20.77 1.12 -8.08
CA PHE A 376 20.54 2.56 -8.04
C PHE A 376 21.66 3.25 -8.78
N THR A 377 21.32 4.14 -9.72
CA THR A 377 22.35 4.76 -10.57
C THR A 377 21.92 6.12 -11.08
N LEU A 378 22.92 6.90 -11.49
CA LEU A 378 22.71 8.15 -12.21
C LEU A 378 22.65 7.91 -13.71
N ILE A 379 21.84 8.71 -14.42
CA ILE A 379 21.74 8.66 -15.89
C ILE A 379 23.10 8.90 -16.57
N GLN A 380 23.95 9.76 -16.00
CA GLN A 380 25.27 10.10 -16.52
C GLN A 380 26.21 8.88 -16.56
N LYS A 381 25.97 7.84 -15.75
CA LYS A 381 26.76 6.61 -15.74
C LYS A 381 26.50 5.72 -16.95
N PHE A 382 25.47 6.03 -17.75
CA PHE A 382 25.27 5.44 -19.08
C PHE A 382 26.07 6.13 -20.21
N ASN A 383 27.01 7.04 -19.88
CA ASN A 383 27.93 7.57 -20.85
C ASN A 383 28.99 6.51 -21.27
N LEU A 384 28.52 5.47 -21.95
CA LEU A 384 29.28 4.28 -22.34
C LEU A 384 29.04 3.93 -23.83
N PRO A 385 29.33 4.84 -24.77
CA PRO A 385 28.96 4.67 -26.17
C PRO A 385 29.62 3.48 -26.89
N LYS A 386 30.71 2.95 -26.33
CA LYS A 386 31.46 1.82 -26.90
C LYS A 386 31.16 0.48 -26.21
N GLU A 387 30.38 0.48 -25.14
CA GLU A 387 30.05 -0.75 -24.42
C GLU A 387 29.04 -1.57 -25.24
N PRO A 388 29.29 -2.88 -25.46
CA PRO A 388 28.35 -3.71 -26.21
C PRO A 388 27.04 -3.90 -25.43
N PRO A 389 25.93 -4.12 -26.14
CA PRO A 389 24.63 -4.39 -25.51
C PRO A 389 24.69 -5.58 -24.54
N ILE A 390 23.92 -5.47 -23.46
CA ILE A 390 23.75 -6.52 -22.44
C ILE A 390 22.40 -7.19 -22.69
N TYR A 391 22.41 -8.51 -22.87
CA TYR A 391 21.22 -9.37 -22.99
C TYR A 391 21.18 -10.33 -21.81
N PRO A 392 20.66 -9.90 -20.65
CA PRO A 392 20.58 -10.78 -19.48
C PRO A 392 19.50 -11.85 -19.67
N ASP A 393 19.70 -13.00 -18.99
CA ASP A 393 18.73 -14.11 -18.96
C ASP A 393 17.47 -13.79 -18.13
N HIS A 394 17.42 -12.61 -17.53
CA HIS A 394 16.33 -12.15 -16.69
C HIS A 394 15.81 -10.79 -17.14
N ASP A 395 14.58 -10.46 -16.76
CA ASP A 395 13.99 -9.16 -17.07
C ASP A 395 14.67 -8.03 -16.30
N ILE A 396 14.84 -6.88 -16.96
CA ILE A 396 15.24 -5.62 -16.34
C ILE A 396 14.09 -4.63 -16.44
N LEU A 397 13.74 -4.03 -15.30
CA LEU A 397 12.79 -2.92 -15.22
C LEU A 397 13.50 -1.65 -14.77
N ILE A 398 13.47 -0.62 -15.59
CA ILE A 398 14.04 0.70 -15.29
C ILE A 398 12.93 1.61 -14.80
N LEU A 399 13.09 2.14 -13.59
CA LEU A 399 12.26 3.20 -13.00
C LEU A 399 13.07 4.49 -13.02
N SER A 400 12.71 5.41 -13.89
CA SER A 400 13.45 6.65 -14.07
C SER A 400 12.75 7.81 -13.39
N ASP A 401 13.39 8.41 -12.40
CA ASP A 401 12.89 9.64 -11.78
C ASP A 401 13.31 10.87 -12.57
N GLU A 402 12.45 11.90 -12.59
CA GLU A 402 12.61 13.15 -13.33
C GLU A 402 12.89 12.93 -14.84
N ALA A 403 12.10 12.06 -15.46
CA ALA A 403 12.25 11.60 -16.85
C ALA A 403 12.22 12.71 -17.93
N HIS A 404 11.79 13.93 -17.59
CA HIS A 404 11.54 15.05 -18.51
C HIS A 404 12.76 15.96 -18.77
N ARG A 405 13.91 15.73 -18.14
CA ARG A 405 15.04 16.68 -18.23
C ARG A 405 15.81 16.57 -19.55
N SER A 406 16.18 17.72 -20.09
CA SER A 406 16.82 17.90 -21.42
C SER A 406 18.15 17.15 -21.60
N GLN A 407 18.88 16.83 -20.53
CA GLN A 407 20.13 16.03 -20.59
C GLN A 407 19.90 14.54 -20.86
N TYR A 408 18.65 14.12 -20.87
CA TYR A 408 18.24 12.73 -21.04
C TYR A 408 18.52 12.16 -22.44
N GLY A 409 18.55 13.00 -23.51
CA GLY A 409 18.59 12.52 -24.89
C GLY A 409 19.73 11.55 -25.21
N ILE A 410 20.98 11.97 -25.05
CA ILE A 410 22.18 11.15 -25.38
C ILE A 410 22.31 9.97 -24.41
N PHE A 411 22.08 10.20 -23.13
CA PHE A 411 22.20 9.15 -22.12
C PHE A 411 21.06 8.13 -22.21
N ALA A 412 19.86 8.56 -22.63
CA ALA A 412 18.74 7.66 -22.89
C ALA A 412 19.01 6.77 -24.09
N ASP A 413 19.61 7.30 -25.16
CA ASP A 413 20.02 6.51 -26.32
C ASP A 413 21.10 5.48 -25.94
N ASN A 414 22.08 5.87 -25.14
CA ASN A 414 23.10 4.95 -24.61
C ASN A 414 22.50 3.88 -23.69
N MET A 415 21.54 4.24 -22.84
CA MET A 415 20.81 3.30 -21.99
C MET A 415 20.01 2.30 -22.82
N MET A 416 19.29 2.76 -23.84
CA MET A 416 18.55 1.88 -24.74
C MET A 416 19.47 1.00 -25.59
N HIS A 417 20.64 1.50 -25.99
CA HIS A 417 21.66 0.70 -26.65
C HIS A 417 22.24 -0.38 -25.71
N LEU A 418 22.59 -0.01 -24.47
CA LEU A 418 23.16 -0.94 -23.49
C LEU A 418 22.16 -2.01 -23.04
N LEU A 419 20.87 -1.63 -22.87
CA LEU A 419 19.80 -2.49 -22.37
C LEU A 419 18.60 -2.53 -23.32
N PRO A 420 18.74 -3.11 -24.51
CA PRO A 420 17.71 -3.04 -25.55
C PRO A 420 16.41 -3.78 -25.18
N THR A 421 16.47 -4.78 -24.31
CA THR A 421 15.31 -5.57 -23.88
C THR A 421 14.66 -5.07 -22.57
N ALA A 422 15.23 -4.04 -21.93
CA ALA A 422 14.73 -3.54 -20.67
C ALA A 422 13.37 -2.84 -20.80
N SER A 423 12.50 -3.10 -19.83
CA SER A 423 11.25 -2.35 -19.66
C SER A 423 11.51 -1.03 -18.93
N ARG A 424 10.77 0.03 -19.29
CA ARG A 424 11.04 1.39 -18.81
C ARG A 424 9.76 2.10 -18.39
N ILE A 425 9.80 2.71 -17.22
CA ILE A 425 8.74 3.59 -16.69
C ILE A 425 9.40 4.90 -16.27
N GLY A 426 8.82 6.01 -16.74
CA GLY A 426 9.23 7.35 -16.34
C GLY A 426 8.37 7.86 -15.17
N PHE A 427 9.00 8.52 -14.21
CA PHE A 427 8.33 9.27 -13.14
C PHE A 427 8.68 10.75 -13.30
N THR A 428 7.70 11.63 -13.22
CA THR A 428 7.93 13.07 -13.35
C THR A 428 6.97 13.87 -12.48
N GLY A 429 7.43 15.02 -11.97
CA GLY A 429 6.61 15.99 -11.26
C GLY A 429 5.94 17.04 -12.17
N THR A 430 6.36 17.11 -13.42
CA THR A 430 5.86 18.08 -14.40
C THR A 430 5.21 17.39 -15.60
N PRO A 431 4.23 18.05 -16.26
CA PRO A 431 3.62 17.50 -17.47
C PRO A 431 4.65 17.38 -18.59
N LEU A 432 4.45 16.40 -19.47
CA LEU A 432 5.16 16.34 -20.75
C LEU A 432 4.66 17.53 -21.60
N LEU A 433 5.58 18.37 -22.02
CA LEU A 433 5.27 19.44 -22.97
C LEU A 433 5.01 18.83 -24.36
N ALA A 434 4.28 19.56 -25.21
CA ALA A 434 3.95 19.10 -26.55
C ALA A 434 5.18 18.73 -27.40
N ASP A 435 6.34 19.29 -27.07
CA ASP A 435 7.61 19.04 -27.75
C ASP A 435 8.53 18.02 -27.07
N ASP A 436 8.05 17.34 -26.01
CA ASP A 436 8.85 16.33 -25.28
C ASP A 436 8.83 14.95 -25.95
N HIS A 437 9.18 14.93 -27.23
CA HIS A 437 9.26 13.70 -28.03
C HIS A 437 10.27 12.68 -27.49
N ILE A 438 11.27 13.12 -26.72
CA ILE A 438 12.30 12.23 -26.15
C ILE A 438 11.71 11.36 -25.07
N THR A 439 10.95 11.95 -24.16
CA THR A 439 10.31 11.21 -23.05
C THR A 439 9.27 10.24 -23.58
N GLU A 440 8.42 10.67 -24.51
CA GLU A 440 7.42 9.80 -25.15
C GLU A 440 8.07 8.66 -25.96
N ARG A 441 9.14 8.94 -26.68
CA ARG A 441 9.91 7.91 -27.42
C ARG A 441 10.54 6.89 -26.48
N THR A 442 11.01 7.32 -25.31
CA THR A 442 11.74 6.46 -24.36
C THR A 442 10.80 5.63 -23.51
N PHE A 443 9.72 6.22 -23.02
CA PHE A 443 8.84 5.62 -22.02
C PHE A 443 7.43 5.30 -22.53
N GLY A 444 6.95 5.99 -23.55
CA GLY A 444 5.56 5.95 -24.03
C GLY A 444 4.70 7.07 -23.44
N GLY A 445 3.39 7.00 -23.65
CA GLY A 445 2.43 7.98 -23.13
C GLY A 445 2.19 7.87 -21.62
N TYR A 446 1.26 8.68 -21.12
CA TYR A 446 0.89 8.66 -19.70
C TYR A 446 0.29 7.33 -19.29
N LEU A 447 0.71 6.85 -18.14
CA LEU A 447 0.24 5.66 -17.43
C LEU A 447 -0.70 6.04 -16.29
N SER A 448 -0.33 7.05 -15.55
CA SER A 448 -1.11 7.63 -14.46
C SER A 448 -0.85 9.12 -14.37
N VAL A 449 -1.90 9.89 -14.09
CA VAL A 449 -1.85 11.35 -13.97
C VAL A 449 -2.42 11.77 -12.61
N TYR A 450 -1.55 12.31 -11.78
CA TYR A 450 -1.91 12.97 -10.53
C TYR A 450 -1.35 14.38 -10.54
N ASP A 451 -2.09 15.26 -11.23
CA ASP A 451 -1.68 16.63 -11.48
C ASP A 451 -1.83 17.52 -10.23
N PHE A 452 -1.39 18.76 -10.37
CA PHE A 452 -1.44 19.75 -9.28
C PHE A 452 -2.88 20.00 -8.80
N LYS A 453 -3.86 20.00 -9.71
CA LYS A 453 -5.27 20.22 -9.37
C LYS A 453 -5.78 19.11 -8.46
N ARG A 454 -5.56 17.85 -8.85
CA ARG A 454 -5.93 16.68 -8.03
C ARG A 454 -5.21 16.69 -6.68
N ALA A 455 -3.93 17.08 -6.65
CA ALA A 455 -3.15 17.15 -5.41
C ALA A 455 -3.68 18.22 -4.43
N VAL A 456 -4.16 19.35 -4.94
CA VAL A 456 -4.83 20.38 -4.11
C VAL A 456 -6.19 19.90 -3.62
N GLU A 457 -6.99 19.28 -4.50
CA GLU A 457 -8.30 18.71 -4.14
C GLU A 457 -8.18 17.59 -3.08
N ASP A 458 -7.08 16.87 -3.06
CA ASP A 458 -6.78 15.81 -2.08
C ASP A 458 -6.05 16.32 -0.82
N GLY A 459 -5.79 17.64 -0.73
CA GLY A 459 -5.03 18.23 0.38
C GLY A 459 -3.58 17.75 0.47
N ALA A 460 -3.04 17.17 -0.61
CA ALA A 460 -1.64 16.71 -0.67
C ALA A 460 -0.66 17.86 -0.91
N THR A 461 -1.14 18.98 -1.43
CA THR A 461 -0.39 20.23 -1.60
C THR A 461 -1.29 21.43 -1.39
N VAL A 462 -0.69 22.60 -1.16
CA VAL A 462 -1.44 23.86 -0.99
C VAL A 462 -1.61 24.56 -2.33
N PRO A 463 -2.75 25.26 -2.56
CA PRO A 463 -2.93 26.06 -3.75
C PRO A 463 -1.90 27.18 -3.81
N LEU A 464 -1.32 27.40 -5.00
CA LEU A 464 -0.42 28.51 -5.26
C LEU A 464 -1.22 29.70 -5.78
N TYR A 465 -1.20 30.80 -5.06
CA TYR A 465 -1.75 32.07 -5.50
C TYR A 465 -0.62 32.94 -6.03
N TYR A 466 -0.64 33.26 -7.33
CA TYR A 466 0.26 34.25 -7.93
C TYR A 466 -0.37 35.65 -7.81
N GLU A 467 0.22 36.50 -7.00
CA GLU A 467 -0.07 37.94 -7.02
C GLU A 467 0.82 38.60 -8.07
N ASN A 468 0.25 38.91 -9.22
CA ASN A 468 0.99 39.61 -10.28
C ASN A 468 1.05 41.08 -9.92
N ARG A 469 2.08 41.52 -9.17
CA ARG A 469 2.38 42.94 -8.96
C ARG A 469 3.11 43.44 -10.21
N ALA A 470 2.35 43.82 -11.23
CA ALA A 470 2.89 44.67 -12.29
C ALA A 470 3.14 46.07 -11.70
N ASP A 471 4.35 46.34 -11.30
CA ASP A 471 4.78 47.71 -11.02
C ASP A 471 4.75 48.47 -12.36
N THR A 472 3.71 49.29 -12.54
CA THR A 472 3.65 50.28 -13.61
C THR A 472 4.68 51.34 -13.26
N VAL A 473 5.91 51.19 -13.75
CA VAL A 473 6.91 52.27 -13.69
C VAL A 473 6.49 53.31 -14.73
N SER A 474 5.80 54.36 -14.30
CA SER A 474 5.57 55.54 -15.11
C SER A 474 6.89 56.33 -15.21
N TYR A 475 7.55 56.29 -16.35
CA TYR A 475 8.65 57.17 -16.65
C TYR A 475 8.10 58.60 -16.87
N THR A 476 8.17 59.46 -15.87
CA THR A 476 8.04 60.89 -16.08
C THR A 476 9.35 61.41 -16.69
N HIS A 477 9.29 61.80 -17.94
CA HIS A 477 10.37 62.55 -18.59
C HIS A 477 10.54 63.88 -17.88
N LEU A 478 11.58 64.03 -17.08
CA LEU A 478 12.10 65.31 -16.66
C LEU A 478 12.82 65.94 -17.88
N ARG A 479 12.18 66.95 -18.54
CA ARG A 479 12.87 67.86 -19.45
C ARG A 479 13.74 68.77 -18.58
N ALA A 480 15.06 68.70 -18.79
CA ALA A 480 15.99 69.70 -18.33
C ALA A 480 15.86 70.95 -19.18
N HIS A 481 15.73 72.12 -18.55
CA HIS A 481 16.01 73.43 -19.12
C HIS A 481 17.45 73.82 -18.81
#